data_84bdfbbc7e5c62362a6c81cffe7c4e3b
#
_entry.id   84bdfbbc7e5c62362a6c81cffe7c4e3b
#
_cell.length_a   1.000
_cell.length_b   1.000
_cell.length_c   1.000
_cell.angle_alpha   90.00
_cell.angle_beta   90.00
_cell.angle_gamma   90.00
#
_symmetry.space_group_name_H-M   'P 1'
#
loop_
_entity.id
_entity.type
_entity.pdbx_description
1 polymer ?
#
loop_
_entity_poly.entity_id
_entity_poly.type
_entity_poly.pdbx_seq_one_letter_code
_entity_poly.pdbx_strand_id
1 'polypeptide(L)'
;NSIDLSQLEVNVKEFKKSNMPINDCKAFHNFITNELSVNGEPDGGELVAHVITDNCGFELMSDILLGTYLLKSTRLTKVIYHVKRLPIFVSDTIMTDVDEAIGRLNSELEGLIGYKICDESQDRQVYECDSIPDKQISFEVDDCWHQEKLFKDVEQFRSWNTDETCALIIVKG
;
A
#
# COMPACT_ATOMS: atom_id res chain seq x y z
N ASN A 1 9.37 25.54 -4.84
CA ASN A 1 10.46 24.71 -5.40
C ASN A 1 9.78 23.58 -6.17
N SER A 2 9.74 23.67 -7.51
CA SER A 2 9.26 22.57 -8.35
C SER A 2 10.24 21.41 -8.25
N ILE A 3 9.74 20.22 -7.99
CA ILE A 3 10.53 18.98 -8.04
C ILE A 3 10.97 18.80 -9.49
N ASP A 4 12.27 18.73 -9.72
CA ASP A 4 12.80 18.40 -11.05
C ASP A 4 12.68 16.89 -11.28
N LEU A 5 11.62 16.52 -12.00
CA LEU A 5 11.32 15.11 -12.33
C LEU A 5 12.44 14.44 -13.13
N SER A 6 13.18 15.20 -13.95
CA SER A 6 14.29 14.66 -14.72
C SER A 6 15.44 14.23 -13.82
N GLN A 7 15.76 15.02 -12.81
CA GLN A 7 16.76 14.67 -11.81
C GLN A 7 16.34 13.49 -10.94
N LEU A 8 15.05 13.40 -10.61
CA LEU A 8 14.51 12.27 -9.87
C LEU A 8 14.66 10.95 -10.67
N GLU A 9 14.35 10.95 -11.97
CA GLU A 9 14.52 9.78 -12.83
C GLU A 9 15.98 9.32 -12.92
N VAL A 10 16.92 10.25 -13.04
CA VAL A 10 18.37 9.94 -13.07
C VAL A 10 18.77 9.29 -11.74
N ASN A 11 18.41 9.89 -10.62
CA ASN A 11 18.74 9.39 -9.31
C ASN A 11 18.17 7.99 -9.06
N VAL A 12 16.94 7.73 -9.47
CA VAL A 12 16.32 6.39 -9.37
C VAL A 12 17.05 5.36 -10.23
N LYS A 13 17.45 5.72 -11.46
CA LYS A 13 18.20 4.81 -12.34
C LYS A 13 19.58 4.47 -11.77
N GLU A 14 20.29 5.46 -11.25
CA GLU A 14 21.60 5.25 -10.62
C GLU A 14 21.49 4.44 -9.35
N PHE A 15 20.52 4.72 -8.48
CA PHE A 15 20.24 3.95 -7.29
C PHE A 15 19.98 2.46 -7.60
N LYS A 16 19.09 2.18 -8.57
CA LYS A 16 18.81 0.81 -9.01
C LYS A 16 20.04 0.06 -9.51
N LYS A 17 20.93 0.76 -10.18
CA LYS A 17 22.14 0.14 -10.75
C LYS A 17 23.19 -0.23 -9.70
N SER A 18 23.28 0.56 -8.61
CA SER A 18 24.39 0.46 -7.66
C SER A 18 24.04 -0.24 -6.34
N ASN A 19 22.77 -0.23 -5.92
CA ASN A 19 22.41 -0.54 -4.54
C ASN A 19 21.38 -1.67 -4.36
N MET A 20 20.86 -2.24 -5.44
CA MET A 20 19.91 -3.35 -5.32
C MET A 20 20.57 -4.69 -5.64
N PRO A 21 20.95 -5.48 -4.62
CA PRO A 21 21.56 -6.81 -4.82
C PRO A 21 20.58 -7.81 -5.46
N ILE A 22 19.27 -7.63 -5.21
CA ILE A 22 18.19 -8.40 -5.83
C ILE A 22 17.19 -7.38 -6.39
N ASN A 23 16.77 -7.56 -7.64
CA ASN A 23 15.85 -6.66 -8.30
C ASN A 23 14.80 -7.43 -9.09
N ASP A 24 13.68 -7.71 -8.45
CA ASP A 24 12.52 -8.37 -9.04
C ASP A 24 11.47 -7.40 -9.60
N CYS A 25 11.81 -6.10 -9.73
CA CYS A 25 10.88 -5.09 -10.26
C CYS A 25 10.27 -5.48 -11.60
N LYS A 26 11.04 -6.16 -12.48
CA LYS A 26 10.53 -6.63 -13.76
C LYS A 26 9.52 -7.76 -13.60
N ALA A 27 9.78 -8.71 -12.70
CA ALA A 27 8.85 -9.80 -12.40
C ALA A 27 7.55 -9.24 -11.78
N PHE A 28 7.68 -8.33 -10.84
CA PHE A 28 6.54 -7.65 -10.21
C PHE A 28 5.73 -6.84 -11.23
N HIS A 29 6.40 -6.07 -12.11
CA HIS A 29 5.72 -5.34 -13.18
C HIS A 29 4.96 -6.28 -14.12
N ASN A 30 5.60 -7.39 -14.54
CA ASN A 30 4.93 -8.38 -15.40
C ASN A 30 3.72 -9.01 -14.71
N PHE A 31 3.81 -9.32 -13.43
CA PHE A 31 2.68 -9.82 -12.64
C PHE A 31 1.51 -8.82 -12.65
N ILE A 32 1.79 -7.54 -12.31
CA ILE A 32 0.75 -6.50 -12.30
C ILE A 32 0.10 -6.36 -13.68
N THR A 33 0.90 -6.34 -14.75
CA THR A 33 0.39 -6.07 -16.10
C THR A 33 -0.31 -7.26 -16.74
N ASN A 34 0.02 -8.48 -16.36
CA ASN A 34 -0.53 -9.68 -16.98
C ASN A 34 -1.66 -10.28 -16.13
N GLU A 35 -1.42 -10.45 -14.82
CA GLU A 35 -2.36 -11.17 -13.94
C GLU A 35 -3.42 -10.24 -13.35
N LEU A 36 -3.05 -8.99 -13.05
CA LEU A 36 -3.96 -8.00 -12.45
C LEU A 36 -4.43 -6.94 -13.45
N SER A 37 -4.24 -7.16 -14.75
CA SER A 37 -4.56 -6.18 -15.80
C SER A 37 -6.04 -5.78 -15.81
N VAL A 38 -6.30 -4.50 -16.02
CA VAL A 38 -7.64 -3.91 -16.20
C VAL A 38 -8.37 -4.49 -17.42
N ASN A 39 -7.64 -5.06 -18.40
CA ASN A 39 -8.19 -5.61 -19.64
C ASN A 39 -8.67 -7.05 -19.51
N GLY A 40 -8.53 -7.68 -18.34
CA GLY A 40 -9.12 -9.00 -18.07
C GLY A 40 -10.63 -8.92 -17.97
N GLU A 41 -11.33 -10.02 -18.33
CA GLU A 41 -12.78 -10.14 -18.10
C GLU A 41 -13.06 -9.86 -16.62
N PRO A 42 -14.01 -8.97 -16.31
CA PRO A 42 -14.35 -8.71 -14.92
C PRO A 42 -15.12 -9.93 -14.39
N ASP A 43 -14.48 -10.75 -13.59
CA ASP A 43 -15.17 -11.81 -12.82
C ASP A 43 -16.13 -11.24 -11.77
N GLY A 44 -16.35 -9.92 -11.77
CA GLY A 44 -17.34 -9.24 -10.92
C GLY A 44 -17.06 -9.28 -9.41
N GLY A 45 -15.94 -9.85 -8.99
CA GLY A 45 -15.55 -9.99 -7.59
C GLY A 45 -14.68 -8.81 -7.08
N GLU A 46 -14.73 -8.59 -5.78
CA GLU A 46 -13.79 -7.72 -5.08
C GLU A 46 -12.39 -8.32 -5.15
N LEU A 47 -11.39 -7.53 -5.56
CA LEU A 47 -9.99 -7.92 -5.53
C LEU A 47 -9.22 -7.00 -4.58
N VAL A 48 -8.56 -7.59 -3.61
CA VAL A 48 -7.92 -6.89 -2.49
C VAL A 48 -6.42 -7.13 -2.50
N ALA A 49 -5.65 -6.07 -2.27
CA ALA A 49 -4.25 -6.18 -1.90
C ALA A 49 -4.06 -5.86 -0.40
N HIS A 50 -3.27 -6.67 0.28
CA HIS A 50 -2.87 -6.45 1.67
C HIS A 50 -1.43 -5.95 1.71
N VAL A 51 -1.20 -4.86 2.44
CA VAL A 51 0.13 -4.29 2.68
C VAL A 51 0.40 -4.30 4.17
N ILE A 52 1.39 -5.05 4.58
CA ILE A 52 1.84 -5.07 5.97
C ILE A 52 2.88 -3.97 6.12
N THR A 53 2.49 -2.88 6.77
CA THR A 53 3.35 -1.71 6.93
C THR A 53 4.46 -1.96 7.95
N ASP A 54 5.60 -1.31 7.75
CA ASP A 54 6.69 -1.34 8.73
C ASP A 54 6.91 0.06 9.31
N ASN A 55 7.55 0.96 8.58
CA ASN A 55 7.94 2.26 9.10
C ASN A 55 6.99 3.39 8.67
N CYS A 56 6.81 4.36 9.55
CA CYS A 56 6.11 5.61 9.28
C CYS A 56 6.91 6.57 8.38
N GLY A 57 6.40 7.78 8.20
CA GLY A 57 7.07 8.84 7.46
C GLY A 57 7.14 8.58 5.96
N PHE A 58 8.31 8.74 5.35
CA PHE A 58 8.48 8.63 3.90
C PHE A 58 8.16 7.24 3.36
N GLU A 59 8.43 6.20 4.13
CA GLU A 59 8.11 4.83 3.74
C GLU A 59 6.61 4.61 3.63
N LEU A 60 5.84 5.00 4.66
CA LEU A 60 4.39 4.95 4.64
C LEU A 60 3.79 5.75 3.47
N MET A 61 4.28 6.97 3.24
CA MET A 61 3.84 7.79 2.11
C MET A 61 4.10 7.10 0.78
N SER A 62 5.25 6.46 0.62
CA SER A 62 5.61 5.70 -0.58
C SER A 62 4.72 4.49 -0.78
N ASP A 63 4.36 3.80 0.30
CA ASP A 63 3.44 2.66 0.27
C ASP A 63 2.02 3.09 -0.12
N ILE A 64 1.53 4.22 0.40
CA ILE A 64 0.22 4.79 0.02
C ILE A 64 0.20 5.13 -1.47
N LEU A 65 1.27 5.75 -1.99
CA LEU A 65 1.39 6.06 -3.42
C LEU A 65 1.45 4.79 -4.27
N LEU A 66 2.16 3.74 -3.82
CA LEU A 66 2.18 2.45 -4.50
C LEU A 66 0.79 1.83 -4.55
N GLY A 67 0.05 1.81 -3.44
CA GLY A 67 -1.32 1.31 -3.40
C GLY A 67 -2.25 2.09 -4.33
N THR A 68 -2.13 3.41 -4.35
CA THR A 68 -2.88 4.26 -5.27
C THR A 68 -2.56 3.93 -6.74
N TYR A 69 -1.27 3.73 -7.05
CA TYR A 69 -0.84 3.30 -8.39
C TYR A 69 -1.43 1.92 -8.74
N LEU A 70 -1.39 0.98 -7.82
CA LEU A 70 -1.96 -0.36 -8.02
C LEU A 70 -3.47 -0.29 -8.28
N LEU A 71 -4.22 0.46 -7.48
CA LEU A 71 -5.66 0.68 -7.70
C LEU A 71 -5.94 1.28 -9.07
N LYS A 72 -5.14 2.25 -9.51
CA LYS A 72 -5.30 2.93 -10.79
C LYS A 72 -4.96 2.03 -11.98
N SER A 73 -3.98 1.16 -11.84
CA SER A 73 -3.37 0.40 -12.95
C SER A 73 -3.87 -1.04 -13.05
N THR A 74 -4.65 -1.50 -12.09
CA THR A 74 -5.09 -2.90 -12.00
C THR A 74 -6.59 -3.03 -11.75
N ARG A 75 -7.07 -4.28 -11.72
CA ARG A 75 -8.46 -4.61 -11.32
C ARG A 75 -8.69 -4.59 -9.81
N LEU A 76 -7.68 -4.31 -9.00
CA LEU A 76 -7.87 -4.17 -7.57
C LEU A 76 -8.95 -3.13 -7.24
N THR A 77 -9.82 -3.48 -6.33
CA THR A 77 -10.90 -2.60 -5.84
C THR A 77 -10.52 -1.97 -4.51
N LYS A 78 -9.62 -2.62 -3.76
CA LYS A 78 -9.21 -2.18 -2.43
C LYS A 78 -7.75 -2.49 -2.13
N VAL A 79 -7.10 -1.60 -1.39
CA VAL A 79 -5.81 -1.85 -0.73
C VAL A 79 -5.99 -1.67 0.77
N ILE A 80 -5.62 -2.68 1.54
CA ILE A 80 -5.69 -2.68 3.01
C ILE A 80 -4.27 -2.61 3.56
N TYR A 81 -4.00 -1.56 4.32
CA TYR A 81 -2.75 -1.37 5.05
C TYR A 81 -2.94 -1.82 6.49
N HIS A 82 -2.13 -2.79 6.91
CA HIS A 82 -2.13 -3.29 8.28
C HIS A 82 -1.10 -2.50 9.08
N VAL A 83 -1.58 -1.71 10.03
CA VAL A 83 -0.76 -0.87 10.90
C VAL A 83 -0.68 -1.48 12.30
N LYS A 84 0.37 -1.15 13.03
CA LYS A 84 0.57 -1.66 14.39
C LYS A 84 -0.34 -0.91 15.37
N ARG A 85 -0.85 -1.59 16.37
CA ARG A 85 -1.63 -0.95 17.47
C ARG A 85 -0.75 -0.06 18.32
N LEU A 86 0.45 -0.54 18.62
CA LEU A 86 1.47 0.17 19.39
C LEU A 86 2.82 0.02 18.68
N PRO A 87 3.67 1.05 18.69
CA PRO A 87 4.99 0.94 18.11
C PRO A 87 5.86 0.02 18.97
N ILE A 88 6.48 -1.00 18.35
CA ILE A 88 7.52 -1.82 18.99
C ILE A 88 8.85 -1.07 18.89
N PHE A 89 9.11 -0.46 17.74
CA PHE A 89 10.23 0.44 17.49
C PHE A 89 9.74 1.85 17.20
N VAL A 90 10.59 2.84 17.39
CA VAL A 90 10.25 4.27 17.26
C VAL A 90 9.68 4.63 15.88
N SER A 91 10.10 3.92 14.84
CA SER A 91 9.69 4.18 13.47
C SER A 91 8.46 3.40 13.02
N ASP A 92 7.93 2.52 13.84
CA ASP A 92 6.79 1.68 13.47
C ASP A 92 5.54 2.49 13.15
N THR A 93 4.86 2.12 12.07
CA THR A 93 3.61 2.76 11.65
C THR A 93 2.45 2.41 12.57
N ILE A 94 1.81 3.43 13.11
CA ILE A 94 0.56 3.34 13.87
C ILE A 94 -0.51 4.24 13.23
N MET A 95 -1.75 4.15 13.68
CA MET A 95 -2.87 4.86 13.05
C MET A 95 -2.69 6.38 13.01
N THR A 96 -2.09 6.99 14.04
CA THR A 96 -1.85 8.45 14.05
C THR A 96 -0.86 8.91 12.97
N ASP A 97 0.07 8.05 12.53
CA ASP A 97 1.00 8.36 11.44
C ASP A 97 0.29 8.39 10.09
N VAL A 98 -0.82 7.65 9.96
CA VAL A 98 -1.65 7.64 8.76
C VAL A 98 -2.26 9.02 8.50
N ASP A 99 -2.82 9.65 9.54
CA ASP A 99 -3.43 10.99 9.45
C ASP A 99 -2.40 12.02 8.96
N GLU A 100 -1.19 11.97 9.52
CA GLU A 100 -0.11 12.86 9.10
C GLU A 100 0.32 12.58 7.65
N ALA A 101 0.49 11.31 7.27
CA ALA A 101 0.90 10.94 5.92
C ALA A 101 -0.13 11.36 4.87
N ILE A 102 -1.41 11.09 5.11
CA ILE A 102 -2.51 11.49 4.22
C ILE A 102 -2.61 13.01 4.13
N GLY A 103 -2.53 13.71 5.26
CA GLY A 103 -2.54 15.18 5.29
C GLY A 103 -1.40 15.79 4.45
N ARG A 104 -0.19 15.24 4.55
CA ARG A 104 0.96 15.65 3.73
C ARG A 104 0.76 15.34 2.25
N LEU A 105 0.31 14.13 1.90
CA LEU A 105 0.05 13.76 0.51
C LEU A 105 -1.01 14.67 -0.12
N ASN A 106 -2.09 14.97 0.59
CA ASN A 106 -3.11 15.89 0.12
C ASN A 106 -2.55 17.31 -0.11
N SER A 107 -1.66 17.78 0.76
CA SER A 107 -1.04 19.10 0.65
C SER A 107 0.00 19.19 -0.46
N GLU A 108 0.90 18.20 -0.54
CA GLU A 108 2.03 18.23 -1.48
C GLU A 108 1.63 17.85 -2.91
N LEU A 109 0.55 17.09 -3.06
CA LEU A 109 0.05 16.58 -4.35
C LEU A 109 -1.32 17.18 -4.69
N GLU A 110 -1.61 18.37 -4.19
CA GLU A 110 -2.87 19.09 -4.44
C GLU A 110 -3.19 19.13 -5.94
N GLY A 111 -4.41 18.73 -6.29
CA GLY A 111 -4.88 18.66 -7.67
C GLY A 111 -4.41 17.43 -8.48
N LEU A 112 -3.54 16.58 -7.93
CA LEU A 112 -3.10 15.32 -8.54
C LEU A 112 -3.74 14.11 -7.86
N ILE A 113 -3.79 14.13 -6.53
CA ILE A 113 -4.36 13.09 -5.67
C ILE A 113 -5.10 13.81 -4.55
N GLY A 114 -6.28 13.32 -4.20
CA GLY A 114 -7.05 13.80 -3.06
C GLY A 114 -7.65 12.61 -2.32
N TYR A 115 -7.24 12.42 -1.07
CA TYR A 115 -7.82 11.39 -0.20
C TYR A 115 -8.85 12.02 0.72
N LYS A 116 -10.03 11.42 0.77
CA LYS A 116 -11.12 11.81 1.68
C LYS A 116 -11.51 10.62 2.53
N ILE A 117 -11.55 10.84 3.84
CA ILE A 117 -12.03 9.81 4.76
C ILE A 117 -13.53 9.61 4.54
N CYS A 118 -13.95 8.37 4.38
CA CYS A 118 -15.34 7.99 4.18
C CYS A 118 -15.90 7.10 5.29
N ASP A 119 -15.02 6.42 6.04
CA ASP A 119 -15.37 5.63 7.22
C ASP A 119 -14.24 5.67 8.23
N GLU A 120 -14.56 5.83 9.52
CA GLU A 120 -13.59 5.93 10.60
C GLU A 120 -14.10 5.24 11.86
N SER A 121 -13.23 4.42 12.45
CA SER A 121 -13.40 3.85 13.79
C SER A 121 -12.04 3.83 14.51
N GLN A 122 -12.02 3.39 15.76
CA GLN A 122 -10.78 3.33 16.55
C GLN A 122 -9.68 2.50 15.88
N ASP A 123 -10.05 1.42 15.22
CA ASP A 123 -9.12 0.43 14.66
C ASP A 123 -9.14 0.38 13.12
N ARG A 124 -9.86 1.32 12.49
CA ARG A 124 -9.99 1.33 11.03
C ARG A 124 -10.27 2.73 10.49
N GLN A 125 -9.59 3.09 9.41
CA GLN A 125 -9.87 4.27 8.61
C GLN A 125 -9.96 3.89 7.14
N VAL A 126 -10.98 4.37 6.43
CA VAL A 126 -11.18 4.13 5.00
C VAL A 126 -11.17 5.45 4.25
N TYR A 127 -10.40 5.50 3.19
CA TYR A 127 -10.28 6.65 2.32
C TYR A 127 -10.71 6.32 0.90
N GLU A 128 -11.42 7.23 0.29
CA GLU A 128 -11.61 7.29 -1.15
C GLU A 128 -10.62 8.27 -1.76
N CYS A 129 -10.20 8.00 -2.99
CA CYS A 129 -9.29 8.85 -3.72
C CYS A 129 -10.03 9.49 -4.90
N ASP A 130 -10.05 10.82 -4.97
CA ASP A 130 -10.76 11.57 -6.02
C ASP A 130 -10.32 11.18 -7.44
N SER A 131 -9.07 10.74 -7.60
CA SER A 131 -8.53 10.32 -8.90
C SER A 131 -8.88 8.88 -9.30
N ILE A 132 -9.53 8.10 -8.42
CA ILE A 132 -9.84 6.67 -8.63
C ILE A 132 -11.22 6.39 -8.01
N PRO A 133 -12.31 6.77 -8.68
CA PRO A 133 -13.66 6.54 -8.17
C PRO A 133 -13.94 5.04 -7.99
N ASP A 134 -14.79 4.71 -7.03
CA ASP A 134 -15.25 3.35 -6.70
C ASP A 134 -14.16 2.41 -6.16
N LYS A 135 -12.99 2.94 -5.77
CA LYS A 135 -11.89 2.18 -5.16
C LYS A 135 -11.46 2.78 -3.84
N GLN A 136 -10.98 1.94 -2.93
CA GLN A 136 -10.72 2.32 -1.55
C GLN A 136 -9.33 1.96 -1.08
N ILE A 137 -8.80 2.81 -0.21
CA ILE A 137 -7.65 2.54 0.64
C ILE A 137 -8.14 2.42 2.08
N SER A 138 -7.84 1.32 2.74
CA SER A 138 -8.19 1.09 4.15
C SER A 138 -6.93 0.94 4.98
N PHE A 139 -6.93 1.51 6.18
CA PHE A 139 -5.93 1.26 7.21
C PHE A 139 -6.61 0.54 8.35
N GLU A 140 -6.06 -0.58 8.76
CA GLU A 140 -6.63 -1.44 9.79
C GLU A 140 -5.57 -1.77 10.83
N VAL A 141 -5.92 -1.59 12.11
CA VAL A 141 -5.03 -1.97 13.20
C VAL A 141 -4.99 -3.48 13.31
N ASP A 142 -3.77 -4.01 13.27
CA ASP A 142 -3.55 -5.44 13.32
C ASP A 142 -2.70 -5.83 14.53
N ASP A 143 -3.18 -6.81 15.29
CA ASP A 143 -2.48 -7.34 16.46
C ASP A 143 -1.52 -8.49 16.10
N CYS A 144 -1.38 -8.87 14.84
CA CYS A 144 -0.48 -9.95 14.42
C CYS A 144 0.99 -9.66 14.79
N TRP A 145 1.38 -8.39 14.85
CA TRP A 145 2.71 -7.94 15.23
C TRP A 145 3.09 -8.24 16.69
N HIS A 146 2.11 -8.44 17.55
CA HIS A 146 2.31 -8.74 18.98
C HIS A 146 2.28 -10.24 19.28
N GLN A 147 2.15 -11.09 18.24
CA GLN A 147 2.14 -12.54 18.42
C GLN A 147 3.56 -13.11 18.37
N GLU A 148 3.91 -13.98 19.32
CA GLU A 148 5.18 -14.73 19.36
C GLU A 148 5.27 -15.81 18.24
N LYS A 149 4.54 -15.65 17.15
CA LYS A 149 4.47 -16.62 16.06
C LYS A 149 5.19 -16.09 14.83
N LEU A 150 5.81 -16.98 14.08
CA LEU A 150 6.32 -16.65 12.76
C LEU A 150 5.16 -16.29 11.82
N PHE A 151 5.36 -15.36 10.91
CA PHE A 151 4.36 -14.91 9.94
C PHE A 151 3.59 -16.06 9.27
N LYS A 152 4.29 -17.10 8.82
CA LYS A 152 3.68 -18.28 8.19
C LYS A 152 2.70 -19.05 9.08
N ASP A 153 2.77 -18.85 10.40
CA ASP A 153 1.95 -19.56 11.39
C ASP A 153 0.83 -18.66 11.94
N VAL A 154 0.77 -17.39 11.51
CA VAL A 154 -0.31 -16.47 11.87
C VAL A 154 -1.54 -16.85 11.08
N GLU A 155 -2.64 -17.13 11.76
CA GLU A 155 -3.90 -17.59 11.19
C GLU A 155 -4.45 -16.62 10.13
N GLN A 156 -4.25 -15.33 10.34
CA GLN A 156 -4.67 -14.27 9.43
C GLN A 156 -4.00 -14.38 8.05
N PHE A 157 -2.67 -14.64 7.98
CA PHE A 157 -1.98 -14.85 6.71
C PHE A 157 -2.44 -16.12 6.00
N ARG A 158 -2.80 -17.15 6.77
CA ARG A 158 -3.38 -18.36 6.20
C ARG A 158 -4.76 -18.08 5.61
N SER A 159 -5.58 -17.29 6.27
CA SER A 159 -6.89 -16.91 5.76
C SER A 159 -6.78 -16.13 4.44
N TRP A 160 -5.87 -15.16 4.35
CA TRP A 160 -5.65 -14.41 3.11
C TRP A 160 -5.15 -15.29 1.96
N ASN A 161 -4.28 -16.27 2.24
CA ASN A 161 -3.80 -17.21 1.22
C ASN A 161 -4.90 -18.14 0.66
N THR A 162 -6.00 -18.28 1.37
CA THR A 162 -7.15 -19.10 0.95
C THR A 162 -8.35 -18.27 0.51
N ASP A 163 -8.25 -16.94 0.64
CA ASP A 163 -9.29 -16.02 0.24
C ASP A 163 -9.19 -15.72 -1.26
N GLU A 164 -10.20 -16.08 -2.01
CA GLU A 164 -10.28 -15.86 -3.46
C GLU A 164 -10.27 -14.36 -3.83
N THR A 165 -10.61 -13.48 -2.89
CA THR A 165 -10.55 -12.02 -3.09
C THR A 165 -9.15 -11.46 -2.89
N CYS A 166 -8.26 -12.16 -2.19
CA CYS A 166 -6.89 -11.70 -1.93
C CYS A 166 -6.01 -11.90 -3.18
N ALA A 167 -5.74 -10.80 -3.88
CA ALA A 167 -4.94 -10.81 -5.10
C ALA A 167 -3.44 -10.62 -4.87
N LEU A 168 -3.05 -9.96 -3.76
CA LEU A 168 -1.66 -9.58 -3.50
C LEU A 168 -1.43 -9.37 -2.01
N ILE A 169 -0.29 -9.87 -1.50
CA ILE A 169 0.20 -9.58 -0.15
C ILE A 169 1.61 -9.00 -0.26
N ILE A 170 1.81 -7.80 0.26
CA ILE A 170 3.10 -7.13 0.34
C ILE A 170 3.53 -7.09 1.80
N VAL A 171 4.63 -7.74 2.11
CA VAL A 171 5.22 -7.76 3.45
C VAL A 171 6.44 -6.86 3.46
N LYS A 172 6.48 -5.94 4.42
CA LYS A 172 7.60 -5.03 4.67
C LYS A 172 8.31 -5.47 5.96
N GLY A 173 9.61 -5.21 6.04
CA GLY A 173 10.41 -5.55 7.23
C GLY A 173 11.89 -5.65 6.94
#